data_2b63dc5ed7f73b3e68b099a4b820d888
#
_entry.id   2b63dc5ed7f73b3e68b099a4b820d888
#
_cell.length_a   1.000
_cell.length_b   1.000
_cell.length_c   1.000
_cell.angle_alpha   90.00
_cell.angle_beta   90.00
_cell.angle_gamma   90.00
#
_symmetry.space_group_name_H-M   'P 1'
#
loop_
_entity.id
_entity.type
_entity.pdbx_description
1 polymer ?
#
loop_
_entity_poly.entity_id
_entity_poly.type
_entity_poly.pdbx_seq_one_letter_code
_entity_poly.pdbx_strand_id
1 'polypeptide(L)'
;MEGTEKGRHSQSGQPNDMKRRENDMKEHGMENPMDLGAFSISLTVKDLAASQAFYDKLGFTTMGGDAAQGWLILKNGDHIIGLFQGMFEKNMLTFNPGWDQNAQPTAEFTDVRELQRRLKAQGVTFMTEADESTTGPGSFVVVDPDGNPVLVDQHR
;
A
#
# COMPACT_ATOMS: atom_id res chain seq x y z
N MET A 1 48.00 -39.91 2.07
CA MET A 1 46.70 -40.21 1.44
C MET A 1 45.81 -38.99 1.54
N GLU A 2 45.69 -38.39 0.43
CA GLU A 2 45.07 -37.08 0.29
C GLU A 2 43.57 -37.22 0.04
N GLY A 3 42.78 -36.59 0.87
CA GLY A 3 41.36 -36.37 0.61
C GLY A 3 41.14 -34.89 0.37
N THR A 4 41.13 -34.51 -0.89
CA THR A 4 40.75 -33.17 -1.27
C THR A 4 39.23 -33.02 -1.22
N GLU A 5 38.71 -32.39 -0.18
CA GLU A 5 37.34 -31.86 -0.19
C GLU A 5 37.29 -30.67 -1.11
N LYS A 6 36.63 -30.83 -2.24
CA LYS A 6 36.18 -29.70 -3.07
C LYS A 6 34.96 -29.09 -2.43
N GLY A 7 35.14 -27.92 -1.85
CA GLY A 7 34.07 -27.10 -1.40
C GLY A 7 33.08 -26.77 -2.54
N ARG A 8 31.83 -27.14 -2.36
CA ARG A 8 30.76 -26.72 -3.24
C ARG A 8 30.49 -25.24 -2.99
N HIS A 9 30.90 -24.41 -3.92
CA HIS A 9 30.42 -23.05 -3.98
C HIS A 9 28.94 -23.11 -4.37
N SER A 10 28.05 -22.74 -3.44
CA SER A 10 26.66 -22.48 -3.77
C SER A 10 26.61 -21.21 -4.64
N GLN A 11 26.37 -21.37 -5.91
CA GLN A 11 26.11 -20.25 -6.80
C GLN A 11 24.69 -19.78 -6.56
N SER A 12 24.53 -18.85 -5.61
CA SER A 12 23.30 -18.10 -5.45
C SER A 12 23.23 -17.01 -6.53
N GLY A 13 22.21 -17.07 -7.39
CA GLY A 13 21.88 -16.00 -8.33
C GLY A 13 22.70 -15.99 -9.61
N GLN A 14 22.46 -16.94 -10.48
CA GLN A 14 22.99 -16.85 -11.85
C GLN A 14 22.36 -15.68 -12.60
N PRO A 15 23.13 -14.92 -13.42
CA PRO A 15 22.58 -13.83 -14.24
C PRO A 15 21.40 -14.24 -15.11
N ASN A 16 21.29 -15.52 -15.47
CA ASN A 16 20.19 -16.06 -16.24
C ASN A 16 18.85 -16.11 -15.49
N ASP A 17 18.87 -16.28 -14.16
CA ASP A 17 17.64 -16.29 -13.36
C ASP A 17 17.06 -14.90 -13.22
N MET A 18 17.90 -13.87 -13.12
CA MET A 18 17.46 -12.48 -13.09
C MET A 18 16.88 -12.05 -14.43
N LYS A 19 17.51 -12.39 -15.55
CA LYS A 19 16.98 -12.13 -16.89
C LYS A 19 15.67 -12.86 -17.16
N ARG A 20 15.53 -14.06 -16.67
CA ARG A 20 14.31 -14.86 -16.79
C ARG A 20 13.16 -14.21 -16.02
N ARG A 21 13.42 -13.72 -14.79
CA ARG A 21 12.44 -12.98 -14.01
C ARG A 21 12.06 -11.66 -14.68
N GLU A 22 13.02 -10.90 -15.20
CA GLU A 22 12.76 -9.67 -15.95
C GLU A 22 11.96 -9.93 -17.23
N ASN A 23 12.21 -11.02 -17.95
CA ASN A 23 11.46 -11.40 -19.14
C ASN A 23 10.06 -11.89 -18.81
N ASP A 24 9.91 -12.71 -17.76
CA ASP A 24 8.60 -13.13 -17.25
C ASP A 24 7.79 -11.91 -16.81
N MET A 25 8.45 -10.93 -16.20
CA MET A 25 7.86 -9.66 -15.82
C MET A 25 7.40 -8.84 -17.03
N LYS A 26 8.14 -8.80 -18.12
CA LYS A 26 7.78 -8.09 -19.36
C LYS A 26 6.71 -8.83 -20.16
N GLU A 27 6.77 -10.16 -20.23
CA GLU A 27 5.80 -10.98 -20.98
C GLU A 27 4.41 -10.98 -20.34
N HIS A 28 4.32 -10.78 -19.01
CA HIS A 28 3.05 -10.71 -18.28
C HIS A 28 2.53 -9.29 -18.08
N GLY A 29 3.09 -8.32 -18.81
CA GLY A 29 2.70 -6.92 -18.69
C GLY A 29 3.06 -6.34 -17.34
N MET A 30 4.21 -6.77 -16.83
CA MET A 30 4.62 -6.54 -15.46
C MET A 30 5.41 -5.28 -15.24
N GLU A 31 4.75 -4.39 -15.36
CA GLU A 31 4.46 -3.46 -14.28
C GLU A 31 3.37 -4.14 -13.46
N ASN A 32 3.59 -4.34 -12.17
CA ASN A 32 2.70 -5.06 -11.28
C ASN A 32 1.21 -4.81 -11.65
N PRO A 33 0.45 -5.80 -12.19
CA PRO A 33 -0.94 -5.61 -12.63
C PRO A 33 -1.86 -5.19 -11.48
N MET A 34 -1.38 -5.32 -10.23
CA MET A 34 -2.05 -4.88 -9.02
C MET A 34 -1.21 -3.81 -8.30
N ASP A 35 -0.75 -2.80 -9.04
CA ASP A 35 -0.06 -1.66 -8.45
C ASP A 35 -1.06 -0.82 -7.64
N LEU A 36 -0.99 -0.98 -6.32
CA LEU A 36 -1.88 -0.30 -5.37
C LEU A 36 -1.37 1.09 -4.97
N GLY A 37 -0.18 1.49 -5.42
CA GLY A 37 0.41 2.78 -5.11
C GLY A 37 1.01 2.89 -3.71
N ALA A 38 1.00 4.09 -3.14
CA ALA A 38 1.52 4.37 -1.81
C ALA A 38 0.78 3.59 -0.73
N PHE A 39 1.52 3.26 0.33
CA PHE A 39 0.99 2.48 1.46
C PHE A 39 1.04 3.28 2.76
N SER A 40 -0.03 3.15 3.55
CA SER A 40 -0.09 3.65 4.93
C SER A 40 -0.98 2.75 5.79
N ILE A 41 -0.80 2.86 7.10
CA ILE A 41 -1.73 2.29 8.08
C ILE A 41 -2.65 3.42 8.55
N SER A 42 -3.95 3.23 8.46
CA SER A 42 -4.95 4.17 8.99
C SER A 42 -5.44 3.67 10.33
N LEU A 43 -5.11 4.40 11.39
CA LEU A 43 -5.47 4.07 12.76
C LEU A 43 -6.67 4.89 13.21
N THR A 44 -7.66 4.22 13.78
CA THR A 44 -8.71 4.88 14.53
C THR A 44 -8.20 5.16 15.94
N VAL A 45 -8.27 6.41 16.39
CA VAL A 45 -7.74 6.86 17.67
C VAL A 45 -8.82 7.51 18.52
N LYS A 46 -8.70 7.39 19.84
CA LYS A 46 -9.64 7.98 20.78
C LYS A 46 -9.30 9.43 21.10
N ASP A 47 -8.01 9.77 21.11
CA ASP A 47 -7.46 11.09 21.40
C ASP A 47 -6.32 11.36 20.43
N LEU A 48 -6.61 12.22 19.45
CA LEU A 48 -5.65 12.53 18.37
C LEU A 48 -4.37 13.15 18.91
N ALA A 49 -4.46 14.07 19.87
CA ALA A 49 -3.30 14.74 20.45
C ALA A 49 -2.40 13.77 21.22
N ALA A 50 -2.99 12.86 21.98
CA ALA A 50 -2.25 11.84 22.71
C ALA A 50 -1.55 10.87 21.76
N SER A 51 -2.20 10.46 20.69
CA SER A 51 -1.59 9.59 19.68
C SER A 51 -0.47 10.30 18.92
N GLN A 52 -0.66 11.55 18.54
CA GLN A 52 0.40 12.36 17.92
C GLN A 52 1.63 12.44 18.81
N ALA A 53 1.44 12.76 20.09
CA ALA A 53 2.55 12.84 21.06
C ALA A 53 3.28 11.51 21.22
N PHE A 54 2.57 10.39 21.17
CA PHE A 54 3.16 9.06 21.20
C PHE A 54 4.05 8.80 19.97
N TYR A 55 3.53 9.05 18.77
CA TYR A 55 4.28 8.81 17.54
C TYR A 55 5.41 9.81 17.31
N ASP A 56 5.31 11.03 17.83
CA ASP A 56 6.42 11.98 17.85
C ASP A 56 7.66 11.39 18.55
N LYS A 57 7.46 10.64 19.64
CA LYS A 57 8.54 9.95 20.36
C LYS A 57 9.23 8.87 19.53
N LEU A 58 8.52 8.30 18.57
CA LEU A 58 9.06 7.32 17.63
C LEU A 58 9.69 7.97 16.39
N GLY A 59 9.75 9.30 16.34
CA GLY A 59 10.38 10.04 15.26
C GLY A 59 9.45 10.36 14.08
N PHE A 60 8.14 10.19 14.25
CA PHE A 60 7.19 10.63 13.22
C PHE A 60 6.98 12.13 13.26
N THR A 61 6.87 12.72 12.08
CA THR A 61 6.56 14.15 11.91
C THR A 61 5.25 14.29 11.13
N THR A 62 4.56 15.41 11.33
CA THR A 62 3.33 15.67 10.60
C THR A 62 3.62 15.97 9.13
N MET A 63 3.00 15.18 8.25
CA MET A 63 3.08 15.31 6.80
C MET A 63 1.86 16.05 6.23
N GLY A 64 0.71 15.89 6.85
CA GLY A 64 -0.55 16.47 6.39
C GLY A 64 -1.67 16.27 7.38
N GLY A 65 -2.86 16.63 6.96
CA GLY A 65 -4.07 16.51 7.75
C GLY A 65 -4.53 17.83 8.36
N ASP A 66 -5.57 17.74 9.16
CA ASP A 66 -6.16 18.86 9.89
C ASP A 66 -6.63 18.36 11.27
N ALA A 67 -5.86 18.70 12.32
CA ALA A 67 -6.15 18.27 13.68
C ALA A 67 -7.52 18.78 14.16
N ALA A 68 -7.95 19.96 13.72
CA ALA A 68 -9.25 20.51 14.05
C ALA A 68 -10.40 19.69 13.46
N GLN A 69 -10.17 19.01 12.35
CA GLN A 69 -11.10 18.08 11.72
C GLN A 69 -10.93 16.62 12.17
N GLY A 70 -10.01 16.36 13.08
CA GLY A 70 -9.85 15.05 13.70
C GLY A 70 -8.95 14.05 12.96
N TRP A 71 -8.04 14.52 12.10
CA TRP A 71 -7.13 13.60 11.39
C TRP A 71 -5.76 14.22 11.12
N LEU A 72 -4.74 13.36 11.16
CA LEU A 72 -3.35 13.71 10.85
C LEU A 72 -2.70 12.58 10.05
N ILE A 73 -1.80 12.96 9.16
CA ILE A 73 -0.90 12.03 8.47
C ILE A 73 0.50 12.26 8.98
N LEU A 74 1.12 11.20 9.49
CA LEU A 74 2.46 11.21 10.09
C LEU A 74 3.42 10.40 9.23
N LYS A 75 4.67 10.82 9.20
CA LYS A 75 5.72 10.21 8.41
C LYS A 75 7.00 10.03 9.20
N ASN A 76 7.62 8.85 9.05
CA ASN A 76 8.99 8.56 9.46
C ASN A 76 9.69 7.83 8.30
N GLY A 77 10.61 8.49 7.60
CA GLY A 77 11.19 7.94 6.37
C GLY A 77 10.09 7.68 5.35
N ASP A 78 9.98 6.44 4.87
CA ASP A 78 8.90 6.00 3.96
C ASP A 78 7.69 5.41 4.69
N HIS A 79 7.70 5.41 6.02
CA HIS A 79 6.63 4.86 6.84
C HIS A 79 5.57 5.94 7.08
N ILE A 80 4.34 5.64 6.67
CA ILE A 80 3.22 6.56 6.78
C ILE A 80 2.16 5.96 7.70
N ILE A 81 1.70 6.76 8.66
CA ILE A 81 0.58 6.42 9.55
C ILE A 81 -0.44 7.55 9.48
N GLY A 82 -1.69 7.20 9.21
CA GLY A 82 -2.81 8.12 9.36
C GLY A 82 -3.47 7.94 10.73
N LEU A 83 -3.76 9.03 11.42
CA LEU A 83 -4.50 9.06 12.68
C LEU A 83 -5.85 9.70 12.44
N PHE A 84 -6.93 8.99 12.80
CA PHE A 84 -8.30 9.44 12.54
C PHE A 84 -9.14 9.28 13.80
N GLN A 85 -9.72 10.36 14.28
CA GLN A 85 -10.56 10.36 15.46
C GLN A 85 -12.03 10.40 15.06
N GLY A 86 -12.79 9.34 15.41
CA GLY A 86 -14.24 9.30 15.21
C GLY A 86 -14.72 9.14 13.77
N MET A 87 -13.88 8.65 12.84
CA MET A 87 -14.23 8.54 11.42
C MET A 87 -14.61 7.12 10.99
N PHE A 88 -14.05 6.10 11.62
CA PHE A 88 -14.31 4.69 11.32
C PHE A 88 -14.01 3.82 12.55
N GLU A 89 -14.48 2.56 12.53
CA GLU A 89 -14.43 1.69 13.71
C GLU A 89 -13.14 0.87 13.82
N LYS A 90 -12.55 0.47 12.71
CA LYS A 90 -11.40 -0.45 12.66
C LYS A 90 -10.21 0.17 11.95
N ASN A 91 -9.02 -0.15 12.44
CA ASN A 91 -7.78 0.17 11.71
C ASN A 91 -7.80 -0.47 10.33
N MET A 92 -7.23 0.24 9.34
CA MET A 92 -7.21 -0.20 7.96
C MET A 92 -5.80 -0.17 7.38
N LEU A 93 -5.48 -1.14 6.53
CA LEU A 93 -4.43 -0.97 5.55
C LEU A 93 -4.93 -0.04 4.47
N THR A 94 -4.12 0.94 4.06
CA THR A 94 -4.53 1.95 3.08
C THR A 94 -3.53 2.02 1.95
N PHE A 95 -4.05 2.00 0.73
CA PHE A 95 -3.27 2.15 -0.49
C PHE A 95 -3.79 3.33 -1.31
N ASN A 96 -2.88 4.06 -1.94
CA ASN A 96 -3.21 5.24 -2.73
C ASN A 96 -2.69 5.10 -4.17
N PRO A 97 -3.51 4.56 -5.09
CA PRO A 97 -3.12 4.47 -6.49
C PRO A 97 -2.78 5.85 -7.07
N GLY A 98 -1.70 5.90 -7.83
CA GLY A 98 -1.23 7.12 -8.47
C GLY A 98 -0.31 7.98 -7.63
N TRP A 99 -0.02 7.59 -6.40
CA TRP A 99 0.93 8.27 -5.50
C TRP A 99 2.10 7.39 -5.12
N ASP A 100 3.26 8.03 -4.90
CA ASP A 100 4.40 7.42 -4.21
C ASP A 100 4.31 7.65 -2.69
N GLN A 101 5.31 7.16 -1.93
CA GLN A 101 5.32 7.29 -0.46
C GLN A 101 5.48 8.73 0.04
N ASN A 102 5.76 9.69 -0.83
CA ASN A 102 5.80 11.12 -0.51
C ASN A 102 4.51 11.84 -0.91
N ALA A 103 3.45 11.10 -1.25
CA ALA A 103 2.18 11.61 -1.77
C ALA A 103 2.37 12.47 -3.03
N GLN A 104 3.37 12.12 -3.85
CA GLN A 104 3.60 12.77 -5.13
C GLN A 104 3.02 11.93 -6.26
N PRO A 105 2.42 12.56 -7.28
CA PRO A 105 1.89 11.84 -8.44
C PRO A 105 2.98 11.02 -9.14
N THR A 106 2.65 9.76 -9.44
CA THR A 106 3.50 8.90 -10.27
C THR A 106 3.17 9.12 -11.75
N ALA A 107 4.15 8.89 -12.64
CA ALA A 107 3.96 9.04 -14.08
C ALA A 107 2.93 8.05 -14.63
N GLU A 108 2.96 6.83 -14.12
CA GLU A 108 2.05 5.74 -14.48
C GLU A 108 1.40 5.18 -13.23
N PHE A 109 0.14 4.80 -13.33
CA PHE A 109 -0.58 4.11 -12.26
C PHE A 109 -1.78 3.36 -12.81
N THR A 110 -2.30 2.41 -12.04
CA THR A 110 -3.54 1.73 -12.36
C THR A 110 -4.71 2.42 -11.65
N ASP A 111 -5.72 2.83 -12.41
CA ASP A 111 -6.91 3.49 -11.86
C ASP A 111 -7.65 2.58 -10.87
N VAL A 112 -8.19 3.18 -9.81
CA VAL A 112 -8.90 2.45 -8.74
C VAL A 112 -10.05 1.60 -9.28
N ARG A 113 -10.72 2.03 -10.33
CA ARG A 113 -11.86 1.30 -10.94
C ARG A 113 -11.37 0.06 -11.70
N GLU A 114 -10.19 0.15 -12.31
CA GLU A 114 -9.56 -1.00 -12.95
C GLU A 114 -9.10 -2.04 -11.92
N LEU A 115 -8.50 -1.58 -10.81
CA LEU A 115 -8.16 -2.45 -9.69
C LEU A 115 -9.40 -3.14 -9.13
N GLN A 116 -10.50 -2.41 -8.99
CA GLN A 116 -11.78 -2.95 -8.55
C GLN A 116 -12.29 -4.04 -9.49
N ARG A 117 -12.28 -3.81 -10.80
CA ARG A 117 -12.70 -4.81 -11.80
C ARG A 117 -11.88 -6.08 -11.74
N ARG A 118 -10.56 -5.95 -11.58
CA ARG A 118 -9.64 -7.11 -11.47
C ARG A 118 -9.90 -7.91 -10.20
N LEU A 119 -10.15 -7.25 -9.08
CA LEU A 119 -10.48 -7.92 -7.82
C LEU A 119 -11.85 -8.61 -7.87
N LYS A 120 -12.84 -7.98 -8.48
CA LYS A 120 -14.15 -8.61 -8.70
C LYS A 120 -14.04 -9.87 -9.55
N ALA A 121 -13.21 -9.84 -10.59
CA ALA A 121 -12.96 -11.01 -11.44
C ALA A 121 -12.32 -12.18 -10.69
N GLN A 122 -11.62 -11.90 -9.59
CA GLN A 122 -11.02 -12.90 -8.71
C GLN A 122 -11.92 -13.33 -7.56
N GLY A 123 -13.14 -12.82 -7.48
CA GLY A 123 -14.12 -13.20 -6.47
C GLY A 123 -13.91 -12.53 -5.10
N VAL A 124 -13.18 -11.42 -5.04
CA VAL A 124 -12.97 -10.68 -3.79
C VAL A 124 -14.26 -10.03 -3.32
N THR A 125 -14.53 -10.09 -2.02
CA THR A 125 -15.70 -9.47 -1.39
C THR A 125 -15.42 -7.98 -1.10
N PHE A 126 -16.32 -7.11 -1.55
CA PHE A 126 -16.25 -5.68 -1.32
C PHE A 126 -17.18 -5.26 -0.18
N MET A 127 -16.66 -4.41 0.72
CA MET A 127 -17.48 -3.70 1.71
C MET A 127 -18.09 -2.44 1.10
N THR A 128 -17.28 -1.70 0.34
CA THR A 128 -17.69 -0.54 -0.45
C THR A 128 -17.07 -0.60 -1.83
N GLU A 129 -17.65 0.08 -2.80
CA GLU A 129 -17.20 0.10 -4.18
C GLU A 129 -17.09 1.53 -4.70
N ALA A 130 -16.12 1.75 -5.60
CA ALA A 130 -16.06 2.97 -6.40
C ALA A 130 -17.12 2.93 -7.50
N ASP A 131 -17.63 4.10 -7.88
CA ASP A 131 -18.50 4.25 -9.04
C ASP A 131 -17.66 4.13 -10.33
N GLU A 132 -17.84 3.04 -11.06
CA GLU A 132 -17.06 2.75 -12.26
C GLU A 132 -17.41 3.65 -13.46
N SER A 133 -18.48 4.43 -13.36
CA SER A 133 -18.88 5.40 -14.41
C SER A 133 -18.17 6.75 -14.27
N THR A 134 -17.45 6.99 -13.17
CA THR A 134 -16.74 8.24 -12.88
C THR A 134 -15.26 8.18 -13.26
N THR A 135 -14.60 9.32 -13.22
CA THR A 135 -13.14 9.47 -13.37
C THR A 135 -12.58 10.32 -12.22
N GLY A 136 -11.26 10.25 -12.02
CA GLY A 136 -10.60 11.00 -10.95
C GLY A 136 -10.67 10.28 -9.60
N PRO A 137 -10.74 11.01 -8.48
CA PRO A 137 -10.76 10.42 -7.14
C PRO A 137 -11.87 9.38 -6.97
N GLY A 138 -11.56 8.33 -6.26
CA GLY A 138 -12.49 7.25 -5.96
C GLY A 138 -11.86 6.24 -5.02
N SER A 139 -12.68 5.45 -4.33
CA SER A 139 -12.20 4.48 -3.35
C SER A 139 -13.08 3.24 -3.28
N PHE A 140 -12.47 2.15 -2.83
CA PHE A 140 -13.20 0.96 -2.40
C PHE A 140 -12.58 0.38 -1.14
N VAL A 141 -13.35 -0.43 -0.42
CA VAL A 141 -12.88 -1.20 0.72
C VAL A 141 -13.15 -2.68 0.48
N VAL A 142 -12.12 -3.49 0.62
CA VAL A 142 -12.22 -4.95 0.66
C VAL A 142 -11.84 -5.44 2.04
N VAL A 143 -12.19 -6.68 2.37
CA VAL A 143 -11.94 -7.28 3.68
C VAL A 143 -11.14 -8.56 3.49
N ASP A 144 -10.06 -8.72 4.25
CA ASP A 144 -9.27 -9.95 4.23
C ASP A 144 -9.99 -11.11 4.93
N PRO A 145 -9.47 -12.34 4.88
CA PRO A 145 -10.13 -13.50 5.50
C PRO A 145 -10.36 -13.38 7.01
N ASP A 146 -9.60 -12.56 7.71
CA ASP A 146 -9.71 -12.36 9.15
C ASP A 146 -10.53 -11.12 9.54
N GLY A 147 -11.14 -10.47 8.56
CA GLY A 147 -12.00 -9.31 8.79
C GLY A 147 -11.26 -7.97 8.83
N ASN A 148 -10.01 -7.91 8.39
CA ASN A 148 -9.26 -6.65 8.33
C ASN A 148 -9.66 -5.86 7.08
N PRO A 149 -10.13 -4.61 7.22
CA PRO A 149 -10.46 -3.79 6.07
C PRO A 149 -9.19 -3.28 5.37
N VAL A 150 -9.25 -3.27 4.06
CA VAL A 150 -8.22 -2.72 3.17
C VAL A 150 -8.87 -1.66 2.30
N LEU A 151 -8.48 -0.41 2.53
CA LEU A 151 -8.93 0.75 1.76
C LEU A 151 -7.99 0.99 0.58
N VAL A 152 -8.55 1.12 -0.60
CA VAL A 152 -7.83 1.58 -1.79
C VAL A 152 -8.47 2.91 -2.20
N ASP A 153 -7.73 3.99 -2.04
CA ASP A 153 -8.22 5.37 -2.10
C ASP A 153 -7.36 6.21 -3.04
N GLN A 154 -7.91 6.47 -4.23
CA GLN A 154 -7.25 7.27 -5.25
C GLN A 154 -7.64 8.74 -5.08
N HIS A 155 -6.64 9.61 -4.98
CA HIS A 155 -6.83 11.05 -4.77
C HIS A 155 -6.68 11.91 -6.03
N ARG A 156 -6.39 11.30 -7.17
CA ARG A 156 -6.14 12.01 -8.42
C ARG A 156 -6.94 11.49 -9.61
#